data_9840b44ecc2c46e14ad10d7d59f5fe2b
#
_entry.id   9840b44ecc2c46e14ad10d7d59f5fe2b
#
_cell.length_a   1.000
_cell.length_b   1.000
_cell.length_c   1.000
_cell.angle_alpha   90.00
_cell.angle_beta   90.00
_cell.angle_gamma   90.00
#
_symmetry.space_group_name_H-M   'P 1'
#
loop_
_entity.id
_entity.type
_entity.pdbx_description
1 polymer ?
#
loop_
_entity_poly.entity_id
_entity_poly.type
_entity_poly.pdbx_seq_one_letter_code
_entity_poly.pdbx_strand_id
1 'polypeptide(L)'
;MKAFLAGICLFFATLVSCQQKGEGFTSVSADEFATLIADPEIHRLDVRTVAEYSEEHIPGSININVLDEQFAVVADSTLRKDAPVALYCRSGKRSKKAAAILSKKGYTVYELDKGFTGWKQAGKETEK
;
A
#
# COMPACT_ATOMS: atom_id res chain seq x y z
N MET A 1 -23.76 5.30 -38.33
CA MET A 1 -24.39 5.10 -37.07
C MET A 1 -23.63 4.16 -36.11
N LYS A 2 -22.73 3.38 -36.62
CA LYS A 2 -21.97 2.51 -35.77
C LYS A 2 -20.72 3.17 -35.19
N ALA A 3 -20.30 4.25 -35.81
CA ALA A 3 -19.02 4.87 -35.46
C ALA A 3 -18.99 5.50 -34.06
N PHE A 4 -20.13 5.90 -33.55
CA PHE A 4 -20.17 6.60 -32.28
C PHE A 4 -19.85 5.68 -31.09
N LEU A 5 -19.88 4.40 -31.27
CA LEU A 5 -19.58 3.47 -30.17
C LEU A 5 -18.12 3.47 -29.76
N ALA A 6 -17.24 3.80 -30.70
CA ALA A 6 -15.83 3.80 -30.42
C ALA A 6 -15.40 4.91 -29.46
N GLY A 7 -16.13 6.02 -29.47
CA GLY A 7 -15.77 7.14 -28.61
C GLY A 7 -15.90 6.88 -27.12
N ILE A 8 -16.77 5.98 -26.76
CA ILE A 8 -17.02 5.69 -25.35
C ILE A 8 -15.83 4.96 -24.72
N CYS A 9 -15.21 4.09 -25.48
CA CYS A 9 -14.09 3.31 -24.96
C CYS A 9 -12.90 4.19 -24.61
N LEU A 10 -12.66 5.22 -25.37
CA LEU A 10 -11.55 6.12 -25.14
C LEU A 10 -11.70 6.90 -23.85
N PHE A 11 -12.93 7.20 -23.49
CA PHE A 11 -13.19 7.97 -22.29
C PHE A 11 -12.73 7.23 -21.02
N PHE A 12 -12.94 5.93 -20.96
CA PHE A 12 -12.56 5.16 -19.79
C PHE A 12 -11.07 4.99 -19.65
N ALA A 13 -10.33 4.99 -20.74
CA ALA A 13 -8.90 4.81 -20.68
C ALA A 13 -8.21 5.93 -19.88
N THR A 14 -8.78 7.13 -19.92
CA THR A 14 -8.17 8.26 -19.25
C THR A 14 -8.35 8.24 -17.73
N LEU A 15 -9.35 7.53 -17.23
CA LEU A 15 -9.65 7.50 -15.81
C LEU A 15 -8.70 6.61 -15.02
N VAL A 16 -7.99 5.73 -15.70
CA VAL A 16 -7.13 4.75 -15.04
C VAL A 16 -5.74 5.28 -14.81
N SER A 17 -5.41 6.45 -15.33
CA SER A 17 -4.05 6.96 -15.30
C SER A 17 -3.59 7.50 -13.95
N CYS A 18 -4.49 7.62 -12.97
CA CYS A 18 -4.16 8.24 -11.69
C CYS A 18 -3.36 7.36 -10.76
N GLN A 19 -3.38 6.06 -10.94
CA GLN A 19 -2.69 5.12 -10.09
C GLN A 19 -1.66 4.34 -10.87
N GLN A 20 -0.54 4.06 -10.22
CA GLN A 20 0.49 3.23 -10.81
C GLN A 20 0.33 1.81 -10.34
N LYS A 21 0.39 0.88 -11.27
CA LYS A 21 0.30 -0.53 -10.96
C LYS A 21 1.68 -1.16 -11.02
N GLY A 22 2.09 -1.78 -9.91
CA GLY A 22 3.27 -2.60 -9.88
C GLY A 22 2.92 -4.04 -10.23
N GLU A 23 3.74 -4.96 -9.82
CA GLU A 23 3.54 -6.39 -10.09
C GLU A 23 2.48 -6.96 -9.18
N GLY A 24 1.23 -6.87 -9.60
CA GLY A 24 0.11 -7.42 -8.85
C GLY A 24 -0.35 -6.57 -7.68
N PHE A 25 0.21 -5.38 -7.51
CA PHE A 25 -0.19 -4.44 -6.46
C PHE A 25 -0.31 -3.03 -7.04
N THR A 26 -0.86 -2.10 -6.26
CA THR A 26 -1.05 -0.72 -6.69
C THR A 26 -0.24 0.22 -5.80
N SER A 27 0.55 1.11 -6.41
CA SER A 27 1.27 2.16 -5.67
C SER A 27 0.38 3.40 -5.63
N VAL A 28 0.27 4.01 -4.46
CA VAL A 28 -0.64 5.14 -4.24
C VAL A 28 0.09 6.32 -3.59
N SER A 29 -0.51 7.49 -3.71
CA SER A 29 0.00 8.72 -3.08
C SER A 29 -0.34 8.74 -1.59
N ALA A 30 0.23 9.72 -0.87
CA ALA A 30 -0.08 9.91 0.54
C ALA A 30 -1.58 10.20 0.75
N ASP A 31 -2.17 11.02 -0.12
CA ASP A 31 -3.60 11.33 -0.01
C ASP A 31 -4.46 10.11 -0.25
N GLU A 32 -4.13 9.31 -1.25
CA GLU A 32 -4.86 8.08 -1.54
C GLU A 32 -4.69 7.07 -0.40
N PHE A 33 -3.48 6.97 0.14
CA PHE A 33 -3.21 6.07 1.25
C PHE A 33 -4.03 6.49 2.48
N ALA A 34 -4.10 7.79 2.76
CA ALA A 34 -4.89 8.31 3.88
C ALA A 34 -6.37 7.95 3.70
N THR A 35 -6.89 8.03 2.49
CA THR A 35 -8.26 7.65 2.20
C THR A 35 -8.49 6.16 2.44
N LEU A 36 -7.55 5.32 2.00
CA LEU A 36 -7.65 3.87 2.20
C LEU A 36 -7.70 3.52 3.68
N ILE A 37 -6.78 4.05 4.47
CA ILE A 37 -6.67 3.68 5.88
C ILE A 37 -7.74 4.32 6.75
N ALA A 38 -8.57 5.19 6.19
CA ALA A 38 -9.76 5.67 6.89
C ALA A 38 -10.76 4.54 7.11
N ASP A 39 -10.70 3.50 6.28
CA ASP A 39 -11.53 2.31 6.43
C ASP A 39 -10.87 1.37 7.45
N PRO A 40 -11.50 1.12 8.62
CA PRO A 40 -10.89 0.28 9.65
C PRO A 40 -10.74 -1.18 9.26
N GLU A 41 -11.41 -1.63 8.19
CA GLU A 41 -11.28 -2.99 7.70
C GLU A 41 -9.99 -3.23 6.92
N ILE A 42 -9.34 -2.17 6.46
CA ILE A 42 -8.10 -2.30 5.71
C ILE A 42 -6.91 -2.41 6.67
N HIS A 43 -6.09 -3.43 6.48
CA HIS A 43 -4.90 -3.62 7.28
C HIS A 43 -3.91 -2.48 7.04
N ARG A 44 -3.28 -1.98 8.11
CA ARG A 44 -2.22 -0.96 8.02
C ARG A 44 -0.93 -1.61 8.43
N LEU A 45 -0.02 -1.78 7.49
CA LEU A 45 1.18 -2.56 7.72
C LEU A 45 2.45 -1.73 7.46
N ASP A 46 3.26 -1.58 8.51
CA ASP A 46 4.57 -0.96 8.43
C ASP A 46 5.60 -2.08 8.23
N VAL A 47 6.28 -2.10 7.07
CA VAL A 47 7.22 -3.18 6.78
C VAL A 47 8.67 -2.80 7.06
N ARG A 48 8.88 -1.71 7.81
CA ARG A 48 10.21 -1.26 8.23
C ARG A 48 10.72 -2.07 9.41
N THR A 49 11.93 -1.75 9.88
CA THR A 49 12.47 -2.37 11.08
C THR A 49 11.69 -1.93 12.32
N VAL A 50 11.79 -2.73 13.38
CA VAL A 50 11.12 -2.40 14.64
C VAL A 50 11.65 -1.09 15.22
N ALA A 51 12.93 -0.79 15.01
CA ALA A 51 13.52 0.46 15.50
C ALA A 51 12.89 1.68 14.83
N GLU A 52 12.71 1.61 13.50
CA GLU A 52 12.05 2.69 12.76
C GLU A 52 10.61 2.88 13.22
N TYR A 53 9.89 1.78 13.35
CA TYR A 53 8.49 1.79 13.79
C TYR A 53 8.34 2.39 15.19
N SER A 54 9.23 2.01 16.11
CA SER A 54 9.17 2.48 17.50
C SER A 54 9.45 3.96 17.63
N GLU A 55 10.25 4.52 16.71
CA GLU A 55 10.51 5.94 16.70
C GLU A 55 9.27 6.75 16.33
N GLU A 56 8.62 6.33 15.24
CA GLU A 56 7.46 7.04 14.73
C GLU A 56 6.84 6.18 13.63
N HIS A 57 5.51 6.14 13.55
CA HIS A 57 4.82 5.37 12.50
C HIS A 57 3.45 5.97 12.20
N ILE A 58 2.83 5.50 11.13
CA ILE A 58 1.47 5.90 10.77
C ILE A 58 0.50 5.34 11.81
N PRO A 59 -0.41 6.17 12.35
CA PRO A 59 -1.30 5.71 13.42
C PRO A 59 -2.05 4.44 13.08
N GLY A 60 -2.09 3.52 14.03
CA GLY A 60 -2.81 2.27 13.89
C GLY A 60 -2.13 1.22 13.05
N SER A 61 -0.91 1.47 12.57
CA SER A 61 -0.20 0.45 11.80
C SER A 61 0.42 -0.59 12.71
N ILE A 62 0.52 -1.81 12.19
CA ILE A 62 1.26 -2.89 12.85
C ILE A 62 2.58 -3.07 12.11
N ASN A 63 3.58 -3.60 12.79
CA ASN A 63 4.92 -3.74 12.22
C ASN A 63 5.27 -5.19 11.94
N ILE A 64 5.61 -5.48 10.67
CA ILE A 64 6.20 -6.76 10.29
C ILE A 64 7.34 -6.42 9.33
N ASN A 65 8.56 -6.64 9.77
CA ASN A 65 9.77 -6.24 9.04
C ASN A 65 9.98 -7.13 7.81
N VAL A 66 9.96 -6.54 6.61
CA VAL A 66 10.12 -7.31 5.37
C VAL A 66 11.53 -7.88 5.22
N LEU A 67 12.51 -7.34 5.95
CA LEU A 67 13.88 -7.86 5.92
C LEU A 67 14.03 -9.17 6.72
N ASP A 68 13.04 -9.48 7.54
CA ASP A 68 13.03 -10.71 8.31
C ASP A 68 12.68 -11.88 7.39
N GLU A 69 13.44 -12.97 7.49
CA GLU A 69 13.18 -14.17 6.67
C GLU A 69 11.80 -14.75 6.90
N GLN A 70 11.23 -14.52 8.09
CA GLN A 70 9.90 -15.01 8.45
C GLN A 70 8.77 -14.08 8.03
N PHE A 71 9.08 -13.03 7.28
CA PHE A 71 8.07 -12.02 6.91
C PHE A 71 6.78 -12.65 6.38
N ALA A 72 6.90 -13.54 5.39
CA ALA A 72 5.73 -14.13 4.74
C ALA A 72 4.91 -14.98 5.71
N VAL A 73 5.59 -15.74 6.56
CA VAL A 73 4.93 -16.60 7.55
C VAL A 73 4.20 -15.78 8.59
N VAL A 74 4.86 -14.74 9.10
CA VAL A 74 4.25 -13.87 10.11
C VAL A 74 3.06 -13.11 9.52
N ALA A 75 3.21 -12.63 8.29
CA ALA A 75 2.12 -11.93 7.62
C ALA A 75 0.90 -12.84 7.47
N ASP A 76 1.10 -14.09 7.04
CA ASP A 76 -0.01 -15.03 6.87
C ASP A 76 -0.74 -15.31 8.18
N SER A 77 -0.03 -15.31 9.31
CA SER A 77 -0.66 -15.56 10.60
C SER A 77 -1.32 -14.31 11.19
N THR A 78 -1.03 -13.13 10.64
CA THR A 78 -1.49 -11.86 11.18
C THR A 78 -2.59 -11.22 10.34
N LEU A 79 -2.49 -11.35 9.00
CA LEU A 79 -3.38 -10.65 8.07
C LEU A 79 -4.47 -11.58 7.53
N ARG A 80 -5.63 -10.98 7.21
CA ARG A 80 -6.71 -11.70 6.54
C ARG A 80 -6.68 -11.38 5.06
N LYS A 81 -6.93 -12.38 4.22
CA LYS A 81 -6.93 -12.19 2.77
C LYS A 81 -8.25 -11.59 2.25
N ASP A 82 -9.28 -11.57 3.08
CA ASP A 82 -10.56 -10.98 2.70
C ASP A 82 -10.61 -9.47 2.90
N ALA A 83 -9.51 -8.88 3.36
CA ALA A 83 -9.39 -7.43 3.52
C ALA A 83 -8.12 -6.96 2.82
N PRO A 84 -8.15 -5.79 2.18
CA PRO A 84 -6.94 -5.24 1.57
C PRO A 84 -5.87 -4.91 2.59
N VAL A 85 -4.63 -4.84 2.13
CA VAL A 85 -3.48 -4.47 2.94
C VAL A 85 -2.90 -3.17 2.36
N ALA A 86 -2.85 -2.14 3.19
CA ALA A 86 -2.18 -0.89 2.86
C ALA A 86 -0.86 -0.88 3.61
N LEU A 87 0.26 -0.90 2.88
CA LEU A 87 1.56 -1.06 3.51
C LEU A 87 2.55 0.02 3.05
N TYR A 88 3.57 0.23 3.87
CA TYR A 88 4.57 1.24 3.58
C TYR A 88 5.91 0.89 4.21
N CYS A 89 6.97 1.47 3.63
CA CYS A 89 8.29 1.47 4.24
C CYS A 89 8.75 2.92 4.38
N ARG A 90 10.05 3.17 4.40
CA ARG A 90 10.56 4.52 4.58
C ARG A 90 10.45 5.37 3.31
N SER A 91 10.90 4.84 2.17
CA SER A 91 10.99 5.59 0.92
C SER A 91 10.28 4.94 -0.27
N GLY A 92 9.71 3.76 -0.09
CA GLY A 92 9.00 3.05 -1.14
C GLY A 92 9.72 1.86 -1.73
N LYS A 93 10.97 1.61 -1.33
CA LYS A 93 11.75 0.50 -1.91
C LYS A 93 11.41 -0.84 -1.29
N ARG A 94 11.48 -0.95 0.04
CA ARG A 94 11.15 -2.19 0.76
C ARG A 94 9.67 -2.53 0.62
N SER A 95 8.82 -1.51 0.56
CA SER A 95 7.38 -1.71 0.45
C SER A 95 6.99 -2.38 -0.85
N LYS A 96 7.69 -2.08 -1.95
CA LYS A 96 7.40 -2.72 -3.23
C LYS A 96 7.77 -4.20 -3.20
N LYS A 97 8.84 -4.54 -2.50
CA LYS A 97 9.21 -5.94 -2.29
C LYS A 97 8.16 -6.67 -1.45
N ALA A 98 7.75 -6.05 -0.35
CA ALA A 98 6.72 -6.63 0.51
C ALA A 98 5.40 -6.80 -0.23
N ALA A 99 5.03 -5.79 -1.02
CA ALA A 99 3.79 -5.84 -1.80
C ALA A 99 3.82 -6.95 -2.83
N ALA A 100 4.95 -7.17 -3.49
CA ALA A 100 5.09 -8.26 -4.46
C ALA A 100 4.96 -9.62 -3.77
N ILE A 101 5.57 -9.79 -2.60
CA ILE A 101 5.47 -11.05 -1.84
C ILE A 101 4.01 -11.33 -1.48
N LEU A 102 3.33 -10.35 -0.90
CA LEU A 102 1.96 -10.54 -0.43
C LEU A 102 0.96 -10.71 -1.57
N SER A 103 1.12 -9.96 -2.66
CA SER A 103 0.19 -10.09 -3.78
C SER A 103 0.28 -11.47 -4.43
N LYS A 104 1.46 -12.06 -4.48
CA LYS A 104 1.63 -13.43 -4.98
C LYS A 104 0.94 -14.45 -4.09
N LYS A 105 0.74 -14.13 -2.82
CA LYS A 105 0.07 -15.01 -1.87
C LYS A 105 -1.44 -14.81 -1.87
N GLY A 106 -1.96 -13.91 -2.70
CA GLY A 106 -3.39 -13.71 -2.85
C GLY A 106 -3.96 -12.51 -2.10
N TYR A 107 -3.11 -11.68 -1.50
CA TYR A 107 -3.57 -10.45 -0.85
C TYR A 107 -3.79 -9.35 -1.89
N THR A 108 -4.79 -8.50 -1.65
CA THR A 108 -4.96 -7.25 -2.40
C THR A 108 -4.11 -6.19 -1.70
N VAL A 109 -3.14 -5.62 -2.40
CA VAL A 109 -2.14 -4.77 -1.76
C VAL A 109 -2.07 -3.39 -2.40
N TYR A 110 -2.05 -2.37 -1.55
CA TYR A 110 -1.77 -0.99 -1.91
C TYR A 110 -0.51 -0.58 -1.17
N GLU A 111 0.47 -0.01 -1.87
CA GLU A 111 1.70 0.42 -1.21
C GLU A 111 1.90 1.92 -1.38
N LEU A 112 2.41 2.56 -0.35
CA LEU A 112 2.64 4.00 -0.31
C LEU A 112 3.92 4.33 -1.08
N ASP A 113 3.77 4.91 -2.27
CA ASP A 113 4.87 5.08 -3.22
C ASP A 113 6.08 5.82 -2.64
N LYS A 114 5.85 6.93 -1.94
CA LYS A 114 6.92 7.73 -1.35
C LYS A 114 7.22 7.39 0.11
N GLY A 115 6.57 6.37 0.63
CA GLY A 115 6.81 5.86 1.96
C GLY A 115 6.54 6.84 3.09
N PHE A 116 7.06 6.50 4.24
CA PHE A 116 6.87 7.31 5.45
C PHE A 116 7.44 8.71 5.29
N THR A 117 8.55 8.84 4.56
CA THR A 117 9.14 10.16 4.29
C THR A 117 8.13 11.05 3.55
N GLY A 118 7.51 10.52 2.49
CA GLY A 118 6.49 11.26 1.75
C GLY A 118 5.25 11.55 2.57
N TRP A 119 4.86 10.62 3.44
CA TRP A 119 3.74 10.80 4.35
C TRP A 119 3.96 12.02 5.25
N LYS A 120 5.13 12.10 5.87
CA LYS A 120 5.47 13.24 6.74
C LYS A 120 5.58 14.53 5.97
N GLN A 121 6.16 14.50 4.77
CA GLN A 121 6.27 15.71 3.92
C GLN A 121 4.90 16.23 3.52
N ALA A 122 3.92 15.35 3.40
CA ALA A 122 2.54 15.72 3.11
C ALA A 122 1.79 16.25 4.33
N GLY A 123 2.44 16.30 5.48
CA GLY A 123 1.84 16.82 6.70
C GLY A 123 0.86 15.88 7.37
N LYS A 124 0.94 14.59 7.06
CA LYS A 124 0.02 13.61 7.61
C LYS A 124 0.39 13.20 9.03
N GLU A 125 -0.59 12.70 9.75
CA GLU A 125 -0.49 12.36 11.16
C GLU A 125 0.41 11.15 11.42
N THR A 126 1.17 11.19 12.53
CA THR A 126 2.01 10.09 12.97
C THR A 126 1.83 9.88 14.47
N GLU A 127 2.32 8.73 14.97
CA GLU A 127 2.34 8.44 16.41
C GLU A 127 3.57 7.63 16.76
N LYS A 128 3.82 7.52 18.04
CA LYS A 128 4.94 6.69 18.55
C LYS A 128 4.46 5.40 19.17
#